data_4cf112772810be41440bd68e5aff3c16
#
_entry.id   4cf112772810be41440bd68e5aff3c16
#
_cell.length_a   1.000
_cell.length_b   1.000
_cell.length_c   1.000
_cell.angle_alpha   90.00
_cell.angle_beta   90.00
_cell.angle_gamma   90.00
#
_symmetry.space_group_name_H-M   'P 1'
#
loop_
_entity.id
_entity.type
_entity.pdbx_description
1 polymer ?
#
loop_
_entity_poly.entity_id
_entity_poly.type
_entity_poly.pdbx_seq_one_letter_code
_entity_poly.pdbx_strand_id
1 'polypeptide(L)'
;MRELTYRVSKDADVEFLDYSFYDSTRIYATSMRYLITMAFRRIYPDIQLKFSNSISMGIYGRGLETKITKEMLDKVVEEIERIISMDYPITRRQLSIESAQRFYKKMGQMDKYNTLKYRTERVNVYECYGYRNYMYGYMVPSTSYLGEYEIHFLEDGFLVQYPRREEKGEIPEFVDSPKFFDILQESEAFASELHCDMIYKINELIEKGGAKDLVNKCEERHNSQLKEITTDIKEKEKIRLIAIAGPSSSGKTTFSNRLKLTLNEIGIHPLTISIDNYYLHPAEAPRDEHDKPDLEHIESLDIELFNNNLLDLVNGVAVRLPMFDFKTKARTWIEPVKLDSKTPIIIEGIHALNDQLTRVIYRDYIYKIYISPFAQINIDNISPINLTDIRLLRRIVRDLNFRGTSPEKTLEMWASVRRGEYKWIYPHIENADYIFNSELTYEFSVLKKFAVDALNDISPESEFFVQSNRLIKFLKYFDVIEAEYVPHNSLLREFIGGSIFEH
;
A
#
# COMPACT_ATOMS: atom_id res chain seq x y z
N MET A 1 6.24 -3.18 23.29
CA MET A 1 4.84 -3.65 23.27
C MET A 1 4.75 -5.12 23.71
N ARG A 2 3.71 -5.51 24.47
CA ARG A 2 3.39 -6.88 24.93
C ARG A 2 1.89 -7.12 24.78
N GLU A 3 1.49 -8.39 24.71
CA GLU A 3 0.08 -8.75 24.74
C GLU A 3 -0.52 -8.57 26.14
N LEU A 4 -1.82 -8.36 26.26
CA LEU A 4 -2.51 -8.15 27.54
C LEU A 4 -2.39 -9.35 28.50
N THR A 5 -2.06 -10.53 28.00
CA THR A 5 -1.77 -11.73 28.78
C THR A 5 -0.34 -11.82 29.33
N TYR A 6 0.52 -10.83 29.02
CA TYR A 6 1.89 -10.83 29.47
C TYR A 6 1.97 -10.62 30.99
N ARG A 7 2.69 -11.47 31.69
CA ARG A 7 2.95 -11.32 33.13
C ARG A 7 4.13 -10.40 33.37
N VAL A 8 3.90 -9.26 34.00
CA VAL A 8 4.93 -8.34 34.43
C VAL A 8 5.65 -8.96 35.64
N SER A 9 6.96 -9.15 35.54
CA SER A 9 7.78 -9.78 36.58
C SER A 9 8.82 -8.83 37.20
N LYS A 10 8.86 -7.57 36.79
CA LYS A 10 9.73 -6.49 37.28
C LYS A 10 8.93 -5.21 37.38
N ASP A 11 9.44 -4.24 38.14
CA ASP A 11 8.86 -2.90 38.16
C ASP A 11 8.88 -2.31 36.75
N ALA A 12 7.74 -1.81 36.28
CA ALA A 12 7.57 -1.26 34.95
C ALA A 12 6.40 -0.28 34.94
N ASP A 13 6.52 0.75 34.11
CA ASP A 13 5.41 1.58 33.74
C ASP A 13 4.56 0.85 32.69
N VAL A 14 3.24 0.85 32.87
CA VAL A 14 2.29 0.14 32.00
C VAL A 14 1.32 1.13 31.41
N GLU A 15 1.26 1.18 30.10
CA GLU A 15 0.27 1.92 29.32
C GLU A 15 -0.61 0.91 28.55
N PHE A 16 -1.92 1.10 28.62
CA PHE A 16 -2.87 0.32 27.83
C PHE A 16 -3.10 1.02 26.50
N LEU A 17 -2.88 0.29 25.41
CA LEU A 17 -3.01 0.79 24.05
C LEU A 17 -4.44 0.51 23.54
N ASP A 18 -5.13 1.56 23.15
CA ASP A 18 -6.46 1.53 22.53
C ASP A 18 -6.42 1.69 21.01
N TYR A 19 -7.55 1.99 20.37
CA TYR A 19 -7.64 2.17 18.90
C TYR A 19 -6.82 3.37 18.39
N SER A 20 -6.42 4.32 19.23
CA SER A 20 -5.56 5.44 18.80
C SER A 20 -4.13 5.01 18.50
N PHE A 21 -3.71 3.85 19.00
CA PHE A 21 -2.36 3.35 18.78
C PHE A 21 -2.21 2.73 17.37
N TYR A 22 -1.04 2.94 16.76
CA TYR A 22 -0.78 2.54 15.37
C TYR A 22 -1.02 1.05 15.09
N ASP A 23 -0.63 0.16 16.01
CA ASP A 23 -0.72 -1.30 15.80
C ASP A 23 -2.06 -1.89 16.25
N SER A 24 -2.97 -1.13 16.88
CA SER A 24 -4.26 -1.62 17.38
C SER A 24 -5.11 -2.24 16.27
N THR A 25 -5.26 -1.54 15.16
CA THR A 25 -5.95 -2.02 13.96
C THR A 25 -5.36 -3.32 13.42
N ARG A 26 -4.00 -3.47 13.45
CA ARG A 26 -3.32 -4.69 13.02
C ARG A 26 -3.58 -5.87 13.94
N ILE A 27 -3.59 -5.62 15.26
CA ILE A 27 -3.90 -6.64 16.27
C ILE A 27 -5.32 -7.14 16.07
N TYR A 28 -6.27 -6.22 15.91
CA TYR A 28 -7.68 -6.56 15.66
C TYR A 28 -7.83 -7.35 14.36
N ALA A 29 -7.28 -6.86 13.27
CA ALA A 29 -7.32 -7.52 11.95
C ALA A 29 -6.72 -8.93 11.97
N THR A 30 -5.59 -9.12 12.67
CA THR A 30 -4.95 -10.43 12.80
C THR A 30 -5.82 -11.39 13.59
N SER A 31 -6.41 -10.92 14.70
CA SER A 31 -7.29 -11.70 15.54
C SER A 31 -8.59 -12.05 14.83
N MET A 32 -9.14 -11.12 14.05
CA MET A 32 -10.36 -11.34 13.26
C MET A 32 -10.16 -12.39 12.17
N ARG A 33 -9.03 -12.34 11.42
CA ARG A 33 -8.69 -13.40 10.45
C ARG A 33 -8.55 -14.77 11.11
N TYR A 34 -7.94 -14.81 12.28
CA TYR A 34 -7.83 -16.04 13.08
C TYR A 34 -9.20 -16.59 13.45
N LEU A 35 -10.10 -15.75 14.00
CA LEU A 35 -11.46 -16.11 14.40
C LEU A 35 -12.27 -16.63 13.21
N ILE A 36 -12.26 -15.92 12.08
CA ILE A 36 -12.97 -16.32 10.87
C ILE A 36 -12.44 -17.67 10.36
N THR A 37 -11.12 -17.83 10.29
CA THR A 37 -10.51 -19.10 9.85
C THR A 37 -10.88 -20.24 10.79
N MET A 38 -10.95 -20.00 12.10
CA MET A 38 -11.41 -20.97 13.09
C MET A 38 -12.87 -21.35 12.87
N ALA A 39 -13.75 -20.38 12.66
CA ALA A 39 -15.19 -20.61 12.41
C ALA A 39 -15.41 -21.41 11.11
N PHE A 40 -14.77 -21.00 10.01
CA PHE A 40 -14.81 -21.78 8.76
C PHE A 40 -14.33 -23.22 8.96
N ARG A 41 -13.20 -23.42 9.65
CA ARG A 41 -12.66 -24.76 9.89
C ARG A 41 -13.61 -25.66 10.70
N ARG A 42 -14.46 -25.07 11.52
CA ARG A 42 -15.45 -25.81 12.33
C ARG A 42 -16.67 -26.20 11.52
N ILE A 43 -17.18 -25.31 10.67
CA ILE A 43 -18.39 -25.53 9.88
C ILE A 43 -18.05 -26.25 8.56
N TYR A 44 -16.94 -25.86 7.92
CA TYR A 44 -16.49 -26.36 6.62
C TYR A 44 -15.01 -26.76 6.68
N PRO A 45 -14.66 -27.90 7.29
CA PRO A 45 -13.27 -28.29 7.56
C PRO A 45 -12.38 -28.43 6.33
N ASP A 46 -12.96 -28.66 5.16
CA ASP A 46 -12.23 -28.85 3.91
C ASP A 46 -11.97 -27.53 3.15
N ILE A 47 -12.61 -26.43 3.54
CA ILE A 47 -12.40 -25.13 2.91
C ILE A 47 -11.16 -24.47 3.48
N GLN A 48 -10.20 -24.18 2.61
CA GLN A 48 -9.06 -23.35 2.92
C GLN A 48 -9.35 -21.91 2.48
N LEU A 49 -9.12 -20.96 3.37
CA LEU A 49 -9.29 -19.54 3.11
C LEU A 49 -7.99 -18.91 2.64
N LYS A 50 -8.11 -17.95 1.73
CA LYS A 50 -7.08 -16.97 1.42
C LYS A 50 -7.62 -15.59 1.74
N PHE A 51 -6.85 -14.80 2.49
CA PHE A 51 -7.10 -13.39 2.68
C PHE A 51 -6.16 -12.59 1.78
N SER A 52 -6.69 -11.53 1.21
CA SER A 52 -5.95 -10.60 0.39
C SER A 52 -6.06 -9.17 0.94
N ASN A 53 -5.64 -8.20 0.16
CA ASN A 53 -5.51 -6.83 0.60
C ASN A 53 -6.83 -6.10 0.83
N SER A 54 -6.70 -4.92 1.42
CA SER A 54 -7.79 -4.08 1.89
C SER A 54 -8.60 -3.47 0.75
N ILE A 55 -9.89 -3.70 0.77
CA ILE A 55 -10.91 -3.01 -0.03
C ILE A 55 -11.80 -2.27 0.96
N SER A 56 -12.21 -1.05 0.67
CA SER A 56 -13.08 -0.25 1.57
C SER A 56 -12.64 -0.30 3.04
N MET A 57 -11.32 -0.19 3.28
CA MET A 57 -10.68 -0.34 4.60
C MET A 57 -10.91 -1.68 5.32
N GLY A 58 -11.56 -2.65 4.68
CA GLY A 58 -11.76 -4.01 5.18
C GLY A 58 -10.69 -4.99 4.67
N ILE A 59 -10.86 -6.27 4.96
CA ILE A 59 -10.03 -7.36 4.46
C ILE A 59 -10.91 -8.29 3.63
N TYR A 60 -10.50 -8.53 2.39
CA TYR A 60 -11.19 -9.48 1.53
C TYR A 60 -10.68 -10.90 1.80
N GLY A 61 -11.64 -11.82 1.96
CA GLY A 61 -11.40 -13.25 2.15
C GLY A 61 -12.18 -14.10 1.16
N ARG A 62 -11.56 -15.16 0.65
CA ARG A 62 -12.20 -16.11 -0.25
C ARG A 62 -11.74 -17.54 0.00
N GLY A 63 -12.47 -18.51 -0.50
CA GLY A 63 -11.98 -19.88 -0.54
C GLY A 63 -10.93 -20.07 -1.65
N LEU A 64 -9.92 -20.90 -1.41
CA LEU A 64 -8.87 -21.16 -2.39
C LEU A 64 -9.38 -21.91 -3.61
N GLU A 65 -10.11 -23.00 -3.40
CA GLU A 65 -10.60 -23.88 -4.44
C GLU A 65 -12.14 -23.94 -4.51
N THR A 66 -12.81 -23.39 -3.49
CA THR A 66 -14.27 -23.43 -3.32
C THR A 66 -14.83 -22.03 -3.25
N LYS A 67 -15.76 -21.70 -4.14
CA LYS A 67 -16.52 -20.45 -4.04
C LYS A 67 -17.36 -20.44 -2.76
N ILE A 68 -17.28 -19.33 -2.03
CA ILE A 68 -18.08 -19.14 -0.83
C ILE A 68 -19.43 -18.58 -1.26
N THR A 69 -20.52 -19.25 -0.85
CA THR A 69 -21.87 -18.73 -1.08
C THR A 69 -22.36 -17.92 0.10
N LYS A 70 -23.40 -17.13 -0.12
CA LYS A 70 -24.01 -16.33 0.95
C LYS A 70 -24.50 -17.21 2.10
N GLU A 71 -25.15 -18.35 1.80
CA GLU A 71 -25.67 -19.29 2.81
C GLU A 71 -24.54 -19.94 3.64
N MET A 72 -23.37 -20.16 3.00
CA MET A 72 -22.19 -20.65 3.72
C MET A 72 -21.66 -19.57 4.66
N LEU A 73 -21.60 -18.33 4.19
CA LEU A 73 -21.13 -17.20 4.96
C LEU A 73 -22.04 -16.92 6.15
N ASP A 74 -23.37 -16.94 5.95
CA ASP A 74 -24.36 -16.70 7.01
C ASP A 74 -24.20 -17.71 8.17
N LYS A 75 -23.98 -19.00 7.87
CA LYS A 75 -23.69 -20.03 8.88
C LYS A 75 -22.37 -19.81 9.61
N VAL A 76 -21.37 -19.29 8.91
CA VAL A 76 -20.08 -18.98 9.53
C VAL A 76 -20.20 -17.77 10.45
N VAL A 77 -20.99 -16.76 10.07
CA VAL A 77 -21.27 -15.59 10.91
C VAL A 77 -21.97 -16.01 12.21
N GLU A 78 -22.98 -16.90 12.13
CA GLU A 78 -23.63 -17.47 13.35
C GLU A 78 -22.61 -18.15 14.27
N GLU A 79 -21.65 -18.90 13.72
CA GLU A 79 -20.59 -19.54 14.53
C GLU A 79 -19.60 -18.51 15.09
N ILE A 80 -19.26 -17.44 14.34
CA ILE A 80 -18.42 -16.35 14.84
C ILE A 80 -19.09 -15.68 16.04
N GLU A 81 -20.37 -15.31 15.94
CA GLU A 81 -21.14 -14.70 17.03
C GLU A 81 -21.20 -15.62 18.26
N ARG A 82 -21.42 -16.92 18.05
CA ARG A 82 -21.39 -17.91 19.11
C ARG A 82 -20.02 -17.98 19.81
N ILE A 83 -18.94 -17.99 19.05
CA ILE A 83 -17.58 -18.05 19.61
C ILE A 83 -17.28 -16.78 20.40
N ILE A 84 -17.67 -15.61 19.90
CA ILE A 84 -17.49 -14.32 20.58
C ILE A 84 -18.25 -14.32 21.92
N SER A 85 -19.52 -14.75 21.92
CA SER A 85 -20.37 -14.78 23.12
C SER A 85 -19.86 -15.70 24.22
N MET A 86 -19.07 -16.73 23.86
CA MET A 86 -18.47 -17.68 24.81
C MET A 86 -17.16 -17.18 25.43
N ASP A 87 -16.61 -16.09 24.95
CA ASP A 87 -15.36 -15.44 25.44
C ASP A 87 -14.20 -16.41 25.66
N TYR A 88 -13.88 -17.21 24.64
CA TYR A 88 -12.77 -18.16 24.73
C TYR A 88 -11.41 -17.46 24.78
N PRO A 89 -10.49 -17.86 25.69
CA PRO A 89 -9.16 -17.30 25.75
C PRO A 89 -8.33 -17.67 24.52
N ILE A 90 -7.57 -16.70 24.02
CA ILE A 90 -6.59 -16.86 22.94
C ILE A 90 -5.20 -16.91 23.57
N THR A 91 -4.58 -18.07 23.58
CA THR A 91 -3.30 -18.29 24.26
C THR A 91 -2.16 -18.44 23.29
N ARG A 92 -1.06 -17.71 23.50
CA ARG A 92 0.15 -17.83 22.71
C ARG A 92 1.09 -18.90 23.26
N ARG A 93 1.60 -19.74 22.37
CA ARG A 93 2.65 -20.72 22.65
C ARG A 93 3.82 -20.54 21.68
N GLN A 94 5.02 -20.85 22.13
CA GLN A 94 6.19 -20.84 21.28
C GLN A 94 6.60 -22.27 20.94
N LEU A 95 6.71 -22.56 19.64
CA LEU A 95 7.19 -23.82 19.11
C LEU A 95 8.57 -23.67 18.49
N SER A 96 9.37 -24.75 18.45
CA SER A 96 10.51 -24.80 17.55
C SER A 96 10.02 -24.86 16.10
N ILE A 97 10.85 -24.40 15.15
CA ILE A 97 10.52 -24.43 13.72
C ILE A 97 10.16 -25.84 13.28
N GLU A 98 10.95 -26.84 13.66
CA GLU A 98 10.75 -28.25 13.28
C GLU A 98 9.40 -28.79 13.82
N SER A 99 9.02 -28.38 15.04
CA SER A 99 7.76 -28.80 15.63
C SER A 99 6.57 -28.15 14.92
N ALA A 100 6.68 -26.87 14.56
CA ALA A 100 5.66 -26.15 13.81
C ALA A 100 5.55 -26.71 12.37
N GLN A 101 6.66 -26.98 11.70
CA GLN A 101 6.67 -27.56 10.35
C GLN A 101 6.03 -28.96 10.34
N ARG A 102 6.36 -29.84 11.29
CA ARG A 102 5.70 -31.17 11.41
C ARG A 102 4.20 -31.03 11.61
N PHE A 103 3.76 -30.06 12.43
CA PHE A 103 2.35 -29.81 12.66
C PHE A 103 1.65 -29.38 11.37
N TYR A 104 2.15 -28.36 10.66
CA TYR A 104 1.51 -27.84 9.44
C TYR A 104 1.54 -28.84 8.27
N LYS A 105 2.62 -29.61 8.13
CA LYS A 105 2.69 -30.71 7.15
C LYS A 105 1.60 -31.75 7.40
N LYS A 106 1.38 -32.13 8.67
CA LYS A 106 0.31 -33.09 9.06
C LYS A 106 -1.09 -32.51 8.78
N MET A 107 -1.25 -31.18 8.89
CA MET A 107 -2.52 -30.49 8.63
C MET A 107 -2.75 -30.16 7.17
N GLY A 108 -1.82 -30.50 6.26
CA GLY A 108 -1.91 -30.14 4.82
C GLY A 108 -1.70 -28.66 4.51
N GLN A 109 -1.27 -27.85 5.49
CA GLN A 109 -1.03 -26.40 5.33
C GLN A 109 0.41 -26.17 4.81
N MET A 110 0.60 -26.42 3.52
CA MET A 110 1.92 -26.37 2.89
C MET A 110 2.47 -24.95 2.73
N ASP A 111 1.61 -23.97 2.63
CA ASP A 111 1.96 -22.54 2.66
C ASP A 111 2.74 -22.19 3.93
N LYS A 112 2.22 -22.56 5.10
CA LYS A 112 2.88 -22.34 6.38
C LYS A 112 4.15 -23.18 6.55
N TYR A 113 4.09 -24.45 6.14
CA TYR A 113 5.27 -25.33 6.17
C TYR A 113 6.45 -24.74 5.40
N ASN A 114 6.22 -24.21 4.20
CA ASN A 114 7.24 -23.63 3.35
C ASN A 114 7.71 -22.25 3.87
N THR A 115 6.80 -21.38 4.31
CA THR A 115 7.16 -20.09 4.92
C THR A 115 8.09 -20.26 6.13
N LEU A 116 7.87 -21.30 6.93
CA LEU A 116 8.71 -21.57 8.11
C LEU A 116 10.13 -22.03 7.78
N LYS A 117 10.45 -22.43 6.54
CA LYS A 117 11.83 -22.73 6.12
C LYS A 117 12.74 -21.50 6.20
N TYR A 118 12.16 -20.31 6.00
CA TYR A 118 12.86 -19.01 5.98
C TYR A 118 12.86 -18.30 7.35
N ARG A 119 12.51 -19.03 8.42
CA ARG A 119 12.53 -18.51 9.78
C ARG A 119 13.72 -19.05 10.55
N THR A 120 14.31 -18.18 11.37
CA THR A 120 15.44 -18.53 12.26
C THR A 120 15.06 -18.51 13.74
N GLU A 121 13.91 -17.94 14.08
CA GLU A 121 13.44 -17.76 15.45
C GLU A 121 12.28 -18.71 15.76
N ARG A 122 12.01 -18.92 17.05
CA ARG A 122 10.82 -19.67 17.51
C ARG A 122 9.54 -19.08 16.93
N VAL A 123 8.58 -19.95 16.67
CA VAL A 123 7.31 -19.60 16.03
C VAL A 123 6.24 -19.38 17.09
N ASN A 124 5.57 -18.24 17.07
CA ASN A 124 4.41 -17.98 17.91
C ASN A 124 3.17 -18.61 17.30
N VAL A 125 2.57 -19.57 18.00
CA VAL A 125 1.34 -20.22 17.60
C VAL A 125 0.27 -19.86 18.62
N TYR A 126 -0.91 -19.50 18.13
CA TYR A 126 -2.05 -19.18 18.97
C TYR A 126 -3.02 -20.35 19.03
N GLU A 127 -3.57 -20.57 20.21
CA GLU A 127 -4.53 -21.65 20.48
C GLU A 127 -5.79 -21.08 21.13
N CYS A 128 -6.95 -21.42 20.58
CA CYS A 128 -8.27 -21.03 21.06
C CYS A 128 -9.26 -22.15 20.77
N TYR A 129 -9.97 -22.64 21.78
CA TYR A 129 -11.04 -23.62 21.67
C TYR A 129 -10.69 -24.84 20.78
N GLY A 130 -9.48 -25.38 20.97
CA GLY A 130 -8.96 -26.53 20.21
C GLY A 130 -8.42 -26.20 18.81
N TYR A 131 -8.61 -24.98 18.30
CA TYR A 131 -8.00 -24.51 17.06
C TYR A 131 -6.62 -23.93 17.34
N ARG A 132 -5.64 -24.29 16.49
CA ARG A 132 -4.27 -23.82 16.60
C ARG A 132 -3.77 -23.29 15.27
N ASN A 133 -3.22 -22.06 15.27
CA ASN A 133 -2.63 -21.47 14.07
C ASN A 133 -1.48 -20.51 14.37
N TYR A 134 -0.53 -20.42 13.42
CA TYR A 134 0.48 -19.37 13.37
C TYR A 134 -0.17 -18.08 12.87
N MET A 135 0.10 -16.97 13.56
CA MET A 135 -0.31 -15.65 13.11
C MET A 135 0.90 -14.72 13.16
N TYR A 136 1.03 -13.90 12.12
CA TYR A 136 2.03 -12.85 12.06
C TYR A 136 1.52 -11.60 12.80
N GLY A 137 2.04 -11.36 14.01
CA GLY A 137 1.67 -10.22 14.86
C GLY A 137 1.16 -10.64 16.25
N TYR A 138 0.70 -9.66 16.99
CA TYR A 138 0.01 -9.85 18.27
C TYR A 138 -1.48 -10.08 18.06
N MET A 139 -2.13 -10.64 19.08
CA MET A 139 -3.57 -10.90 19.08
C MET A 139 -4.22 -10.40 20.37
N VAL A 140 -5.55 -10.24 20.31
CA VAL A 140 -6.38 -9.96 21.50
C VAL A 140 -6.35 -11.13 22.47
N PRO A 141 -6.64 -10.91 23.78
CA PRO A 141 -6.53 -11.98 24.80
C PRO A 141 -7.64 -13.01 24.74
N SER A 142 -8.83 -12.63 24.24
CA SER A 142 -10.00 -13.53 24.14
C SER A 142 -10.93 -13.11 22.99
N THR A 143 -11.87 -13.98 22.66
CA THR A 143 -12.77 -13.78 21.52
C THR A 143 -13.78 -12.67 21.72
N SER A 144 -14.15 -12.31 22.96
CA SER A 144 -15.09 -11.21 23.24
C SER A 144 -14.59 -9.84 22.81
N TYR A 145 -13.26 -9.66 22.66
CA TYR A 145 -12.67 -8.42 22.13
C TYR A 145 -12.97 -8.17 20.64
N LEU A 146 -13.56 -9.14 19.93
CA LEU A 146 -13.80 -9.10 18.48
C LEU A 146 -15.29 -8.86 18.14
N GLY A 147 -16.06 -8.25 19.04
CA GLY A 147 -17.50 -8.04 18.87
C GLY A 147 -17.89 -6.93 17.89
N GLU A 148 -16.96 -6.07 17.50
CA GLU A 148 -17.22 -4.94 16.61
C GLU A 148 -16.71 -5.24 15.20
N TYR A 149 -17.57 -5.69 14.29
CA TYR A 149 -17.22 -5.98 12.90
C TYR A 149 -18.46 -5.96 12.00
N GLU A 150 -18.22 -5.78 10.70
CA GLU A 150 -19.21 -5.99 9.66
C GLU A 150 -18.67 -6.96 8.61
N ILE A 151 -19.51 -7.88 8.12
CA ILE A 151 -19.16 -8.80 7.04
C ILE A 151 -20.12 -8.61 5.88
N HIS A 152 -19.55 -8.34 4.69
CA HIS A 152 -20.28 -8.18 3.45
C HIS A 152 -19.95 -9.34 2.52
N PHE A 153 -20.98 -9.99 1.96
CA PHE A 153 -20.78 -10.94 0.87
C PHE A 153 -20.41 -10.16 -0.38
N LEU A 154 -19.30 -10.51 -1.01
CA LEU A 154 -18.76 -9.81 -2.16
C LEU A 154 -18.18 -10.80 -3.16
N GLU A 155 -18.70 -10.81 -4.40
CA GLU A 155 -18.29 -11.74 -5.45
C GLU A 155 -18.33 -13.21 -4.98
N ASP A 156 -17.20 -13.92 -5.06
CA ASP A 156 -17.03 -15.32 -4.64
C ASP A 156 -16.46 -15.45 -3.21
N GLY A 157 -16.52 -14.38 -2.42
CA GLY A 157 -15.91 -14.28 -1.11
C GLY A 157 -16.67 -13.35 -0.17
N PHE A 158 -15.94 -12.70 0.70
CA PHE A 158 -16.49 -11.78 1.69
C PHE A 158 -15.50 -10.68 2.06
N LEU A 159 -16.02 -9.53 2.42
CA LEU A 159 -15.27 -8.43 3.00
C LEU A 159 -15.57 -8.33 4.49
N VAL A 160 -14.53 -8.12 5.30
CA VAL A 160 -14.67 -7.88 6.73
C VAL A 160 -14.16 -6.49 7.07
N GLN A 161 -15.05 -5.65 7.59
CA GLN A 161 -14.72 -4.35 8.15
C GLN A 161 -14.71 -4.43 9.68
N TYR A 162 -13.87 -3.61 10.29
CA TYR A 162 -13.64 -3.58 11.75
C TYR A 162 -13.15 -2.19 12.14
N PRO A 163 -13.15 -1.85 13.46
CA PRO A 163 -12.75 -0.53 13.94
C PRO A 163 -11.38 -0.11 13.44
N ARG A 164 -11.29 1.10 12.92
CA ARG A 164 -10.08 1.66 12.32
C ARG A 164 -9.61 2.90 13.09
N ARG A 165 -8.30 3.01 13.25
CA ARG A 165 -7.68 4.22 13.82
C ARG A 165 -8.01 5.47 13.01
N GLU A 166 -8.00 5.34 11.70
CA GLU A 166 -8.28 6.42 10.75
C GLU A 166 -9.71 6.97 10.92
N GLU A 167 -10.63 6.13 11.39
CA GLU A 167 -12.03 6.44 11.71
C GLU A 167 -12.28 6.58 13.22
N LYS A 168 -11.22 6.93 13.99
CA LYS A 168 -11.30 7.15 15.45
C LYS A 168 -11.85 5.97 16.26
N GLY A 169 -11.68 4.74 15.76
CA GLY A 169 -12.19 3.52 16.38
C GLY A 169 -13.57 3.09 15.89
N GLU A 170 -14.15 3.81 14.93
CA GLU A 170 -15.41 3.40 14.27
C GLU A 170 -15.12 2.42 13.13
N ILE A 171 -16.16 1.66 12.73
CA ILE A 171 -16.14 0.84 11.53
C ILE A 171 -16.36 1.75 10.32
N PRO A 172 -15.49 1.74 9.29
CA PRO A 172 -15.67 2.58 8.12
C PRO A 172 -16.91 2.20 7.33
N GLU A 173 -17.56 3.19 6.71
CA GLU A 173 -18.65 2.95 5.77
C GLU A 173 -18.17 2.11 4.58
N PHE A 174 -19.00 1.15 4.15
CA PHE A 174 -18.69 0.37 2.95
C PHE A 174 -18.81 1.22 1.69
N VAL A 175 -17.73 1.29 0.93
CA VAL A 175 -17.67 1.98 -0.37
C VAL A 175 -17.39 0.95 -1.45
N ASP A 176 -18.33 0.78 -2.37
CA ASP A 176 -18.13 -0.05 -3.54
C ASP A 176 -17.10 0.58 -4.49
N SER A 177 -16.09 -0.20 -4.87
CA SER A 177 -14.96 0.25 -5.67
C SER A 177 -14.58 -0.82 -6.69
N PRO A 178 -15.39 -1.02 -7.73
CA PRO A 178 -15.22 -2.11 -8.69
C PRO A 178 -13.89 -2.03 -9.46
N LYS A 179 -13.49 -0.85 -9.95
CA LYS A 179 -12.19 -0.71 -10.65
C LYS A 179 -11.01 -1.04 -9.74
N PHE A 180 -11.12 -0.65 -8.46
CA PHE A 180 -10.10 -0.97 -7.48
C PHE A 180 -10.05 -2.48 -7.20
N PHE A 181 -11.19 -3.15 -7.17
CA PHE A 181 -11.28 -4.60 -7.02
C PHE A 181 -10.66 -5.33 -8.22
N ASP A 182 -10.99 -4.91 -9.44
CA ASP A 182 -10.46 -5.50 -10.67
C ASP A 182 -8.94 -5.46 -10.72
N ILE A 183 -8.32 -4.32 -10.40
CA ILE A 183 -6.84 -4.20 -10.40
C ILE A 183 -6.17 -5.08 -9.34
N LEU A 184 -6.83 -5.32 -8.20
CA LEU A 184 -6.33 -6.26 -7.20
C LEU A 184 -6.39 -7.70 -7.70
N GLN A 185 -7.45 -8.09 -8.41
CA GLN A 185 -7.58 -9.41 -9.03
C GLN A 185 -6.53 -9.61 -10.13
N GLU A 186 -6.33 -8.63 -11.01
CA GLU A 186 -5.28 -8.67 -12.03
C GLU A 186 -3.89 -8.82 -11.41
N SER A 187 -3.61 -8.10 -10.30
CA SER A 187 -2.34 -8.20 -9.59
C SER A 187 -2.15 -9.58 -8.97
N GLU A 188 -3.21 -10.18 -8.41
CA GLU A 188 -3.17 -11.54 -7.87
C GLU A 188 -2.94 -12.57 -8.97
N ALA A 189 -3.60 -12.43 -10.11
CA ALA A 189 -3.42 -13.29 -11.27
C ALA A 189 -1.97 -13.25 -11.77
N PHE A 190 -1.39 -12.06 -11.92
CA PHE A 190 -0.01 -11.88 -12.32
C PHE A 190 1.00 -12.50 -11.34
N ALA A 191 0.83 -12.25 -10.03
CA ALA A 191 1.69 -12.86 -9.02
C ALA A 191 1.59 -14.39 -9.01
N SER A 192 0.40 -14.94 -9.30
CA SER A 192 0.16 -16.38 -9.40
C SER A 192 0.78 -16.97 -10.66
N GLU A 193 0.69 -16.30 -11.81
CA GLU A 193 1.35 -16.68 -13.06
C GLU A 193 2.88 -16.75 -12.91
N LEU A 194 3.46 -15.79 -12.21
CA LEU A 194 4.88 -15.79 -11.87
C LEU A 194 5.26 -16.83 -10.80
N HIS A 195 4.30 -17.52 -10.20
CA HIS A 195 4.50 -18.34 -9.01
C HIS A 195 5.16 -17.56 -7.86
N CYS A 196 4.80 -16.28 -7.68
CA CYS A 196 5.36 -15.35 -6.69
C CYS A 196 4.28 -14.72 -5.78
N ASP A 197 3.10 -15.32 -5.67
CA ASP A 197 2.00 -14.90 -4.80
C ASP A 197 2.26 -15.11 -3.29
N MET A 198 3.37 -15.80 -2.95
CA MET A 198 3.84 -16.05 -1.58
C MET A 198 5.31 -15.70 -1.45
N ILE A 199 5.73 -15.14 -0.30
CA ILE A 199 7.13 -14.74 -0.08
C ILE A 199 8.09 -15.95 -0.24
N TYR A 200 7.72 -17.11 0.28
CA TYR A 200 8.60 -18.30 0.16
C TYR A 200 8.83 -18.74 -1.29
N LYS A 201 7.86 -18.52 -2.19
CA LYS A 201 8.00 -18.84 -3.62
C LYS A 201 8.95 -17.87 -4.31
N ILE A 202 8.93 -16.58 -3.93
CA ILE A 202 9.93 -15.59 -4.38
C ILE A 202 11.33 -16.03 -3.97
N ASN A 203 11.51 -16.43 -2.71
CA ASN A 203 12.80 -16.90 -2.21
C ASN A 203 13.28 -18.19 -2.94
N GLU A 204 12.41 -19.18 -3.12
CA GLU A 204 12.71 -20.38 -3.92
C GLU A 204 13.15 -20.06 -5.36
N LEU A 205 12.53 -19.03 -5.96
CA LEU A 205 12.91 -18.56 -7.29
C LEU A 205 14.29 -17.89 -7.26
N ILE A 206 14.58 -17.06 -6.26
CA ILE A 206 15.89 -16.42 -6.06
C ILE A 206 16.98 -17.49 -5.86
N GLU A 207 16.75 -18.47 -4.97
CA GLU A 207 17.68 -19.61 -4.71
C GLU A 207 18.02 -20.40 -5.98
N LYS A 208 17.07 -20.51 -6.91
CA LYS A 208 17.24 -21.17 -8.22
C LYS A 208 17.91 -20.28 -9.28
N GLY A 209 18.32 -19.06 -8.93
CA GLY A 209 18.95 -18.11 -9.84
C GLY A 209 17.99 -17.34 -10.75
N GLY A 210 16.67 -17.36 -10.47
CA GLY A 210 15.64 -16.72 -11.28
C GLY A 210 15.43 -15.22 -11.00
N ALA A 211 16.24 -14.59 -10.16
CA ALA A 211 16.06 -13.21 -9.73
C ALA A 211 16.01 -12.21 -10.92
N LYS A 212 16.93 -12.34 -11.88
CA LYS A 212 16.97 -11.45 -13.06
C LYS A 212 15.76 -11.62 -13.97
N ASP A 213 15.28 -12.85 -14.14
CA ASP A 213 14.08 -13.14 -14.92
C ASP A 213 12.83 -12.54 -14.28
N LEU A 214 12.69 -12.63 -12.95
CA LEU A 214 11.61 -12.00 -12.20
C LEU A 214 11.61 -10.47 -12.39
N VAL A 215 12.79 -9.83 -12.26
CA VAL A 215 12.92 -8.39 -12.50
C VAL A 215 12.44 -8.03 -13.90
N ASN A 216 12.94 -8.74 -14.93
CA ASN A 216 12.57 -8.47 -16.32
C ASN A 216 11.05 -8.59 -16.55
N LYS A 217 10.40 -9.63 -16.06
CA LYS A 217 8.95 -9.84 -16.21
C LYS A 217 8.12 -8.74 -15.56
N CYS A 218 8.52 -8.29 -14.35
CA CYS A 218 7.85 -7.16 -13.69
C CYS A 218 8.00 -5.85 -14.48
N GLU A 219 9.20 -5.58 -15.01
CA GLU A 219 9.44 -4.38 -15.82
C GLU A 219 8.72 -4.44 -17.19
N GLU A 220 8.62 -5.61 -17.80
CA GLU A 220 7.84 -5.85 -19.02
C GLU A 220 6.36 -5.58 -18.79
N ARG A 221 5.78 -5.97 -17.64
CA ARG A 221 4.41 -5.62 -17.27
C ARG A 221 4.21 -4.11 -17.22
N HIS A 222 5.10 -3.36 -16.56
CA HIS A 222 5.05 -1.89 -16.53
C HIS A 222 5.13 -1.30 -17.93
N ASN A 223 6.00 -1.83 -18.81
CA ASN A 223 6.10 -1.37 -20.19
C ASN A 223 4.82 -1.65 -20.98
N SER A 224 4.16 -2.80 -20.76
CA SER A 224 2.88 -3.13 -21.38
C SER A 224 1.78 -2.17 -20.97
N GLN A 225 1.64 -1.90 -19.66
CA GLN A 225 0.68 -0.93 -19.17
C GLN A 225 0.91 0.48 -19.73
N LEU A 226 2.17 0.93 -19.86
CA LEU A 226 2.50 2.22 -20.48
C LEU A 226 2.08 2.26 -21.96
N LYS A 227 2.26 1.16 -22.71
CA LYS A 227 1.82 1.06 -24.12
C LYS A 227 0.30 1.10 -24.25
N GLU A 228 -0.43 0.44 -23.36
CA GLU A 228 -1.90 0.50 -23.30
C GLU A 228 -2.37 1.93 -23.11
N ILE A 229 -1.83 2.63 -22.08
CA ILE A 229 -2.16 4.03 -21.80
C ILE A 229 -1.87 4.93 -23.02
N THR A 230 -0.71 4.78 -23.65
CA THR A 230 -0.33 5.62 -24.80
C THR A 230 -1.19 5.34 -26.02
N THR A 231 -1.61 4.08 -26.23
CA THR A 231 -2.53 3.70 -27.28
C THR A 231 -3.90 4.33 -27.06
N ASP A 232 -4.45 4.21 -25.86
CA ASP A 232 -5.74 4.79 -25.48
C ASP A 232 -5.76 6.34 -25.59
N ILE A 233 -4.68 7.00 -25.16
CA ILE A 233 -4.52 8.47 -25.33
C ILE A 233 -4.47 8.86 -26.82
N LYS A 234 -3.76 8.08 -27.63
CA LYS A 234 -3.65 8.33 -29.10
C LYS A 234 -5.00 8.17 -29.80
N GLU A 235 -5.77 7.16 -29.43
CA GLU A 235 -7.11 6.92 -30.00
C GLU A 235 -8.09 8.03 -29.62
N LYS A 236 -7.95 8.61 -28.43
CA LYS A 236 -8.74 9.74 -27.93
C LYS A 236 -8.13 11.07 -28.37
N GLU A 237 -8.04 11.35 -29.66
CA GLU A 237 -7.34 12.51 -30.29
C GLU A 237 -7.57 13.90 -29.64
N LYS A 238 -8.66 14.04 -28.85
CA LYS A 238 -9.04 15.30 -28.19
C LYS A 238 -8.37 15.53 -26.82
N ILE A 239 -7.60 14.58 -26.29
CA ILE A 239 -6.95 14.73 -24.98
C ILE A 239 -5.98 15.92 -24.99
N ARG A 240 -6.12 16.80 -24.00
CA ARG A 240 -5.28 17.98 -23.80
C ARG A 240 -4.59 17.97 -22.44
N LEU A 241 -5.14 17.24 -21.50
CA LEU A 241 -4.63 17.12 -20.13
C LEU A 241 -4.52 15.66 -19.74
N ILE A 242 -3.37 15.24 -19.27
CA ILE A 242 -3.13 13.92 -18.68
C ILE A 242 -2.88 14.17 -17.20
N ALA A 243 -3.80 13.74 -16.35
CA ALA A 243 -3.73 13.96 -14.90
C ALA A 243 -3.29 12.69 -14.18
N ILE A 244 -2.14 12.74 -13.50
CA ILE A 244 -1.52 11.58 -12.82
C ILE A 244 -1.57 11.81 -11.32
N ALA A 245 -2.44 11.09 -10.61
CA ALA A 245 -2.47 11.10 -9.16
C ALA A 245 -2.11 9.75 -8.56
N GLY A 246 -1.71 9.81 -7.31
CA GLY A 246 -1.41 8.63 -6.50
C GLY A 246 -0.82 9.04 -5.17
N PRO A 247 -0.86 8.17 -4.17
CA PRO A 247 -0.38 8.50 -2.84
C PRO A 247 1.15 8.70 -2.81
N SER A 248 1.66 9.24 -1.71
CA SER A 248 3.10 9.43 -1.52
C SER A 248 3.87 8.11 -1.73
N SER A 249 5.00 8.20 -2.43
CA SER A 249 5.88 7.07 -2.79
C SER A 249 5.22 5.99 -3.65
N SER A 250 4.23 6.36 -4.46
CA SER A 250 3.66 5.48 -5.49
C SER A 250 4.51 5.41 -6.76
N GLY A 251 5.45 6.33 -6.97
CA GLY A 251 6.32 6.41 -8.16
C GLY A 251 5.79 7.33 -9.26
N LYS A 252 4.95 8.33 -8.91
CA LYS A 252 4.34 9.27 -9.87
C LYS A 252 5.36 9.96 -10.79
N THR A 253 6.43 10.47 -10.22
CA THR A 253 7.42 11.27 -10.95
C THR A 253 8.13 10.43 -12.00
N THR A 254 8.65 9.26 -11.63
CA THR A 254 9.26 8.33 -12.59
C THR A 254 8.25 7.83 -13.63
N PHE A 255 7.04 7.50 -13.21
CA PHE A 255 5.98 7.10 -14.13
C PHE A 255 5.64 8.20 -15.14
N SER A 256 5.48 9.45 -14.70
CA SER A 256 5.24 10.61 -15.57
C SER A 256 6.35 10.77 -16.63
N ASN A 257 7.61 10.63 -16.22
CA ASN A 257 8.76 10.69 -17.12
C ASN A 257 8.76 9.53 -18.13
N ARG A 258 8.49 8.30 -17.68
CA ARG A 258 8.35 7.12 -18.57
C ARG A 258 7.21 7.29 -19.57
N LEU A 259 6.04 7.75 -19.09
CA LEU A 259 4.88 8.02 -19.96
C LEU A 259 5.22 9.08 -21.01
N LYS A 260 5.89 10.19 -20.61
CA LYS A 260 6.37 11.22 -21.53
C LYS A 260 7.29 10.65 -22.61
N LEU A 261 8.23 9.78 -22.24
CA LEU A 261 9.12 9.13 -23.21
C LEU A 261 8.34 8.27 -24.21
N THR A 262 7.40 7.43 -23.72
CA THR A 262 6.60 6.56 -24.57
C THR A 262 5.66 7.36 -25.48
N LEU A 263 5.11 8.50 -25.02
CA LEU A 263 4.33 9.42 -25.85
C LEU A 263 5.19 10.09 -26.93
N ASN A 264 6.43 10.48 -26.60
CA ASN A 264 7.38 11.06 -27.56
C ASN A 264 7.71 10.08 -28.70
N GLU A 265 7.83 8.78 -28.42
CA GLU A 265 8.08 7.73 -29.41
C GLU A 265 6.96 7.64 -30.47
N ILE A 266 5.74 8.01 -30.13
CA ILE A 266 4.60 8.05 -31.06
C ILE A 266 4.26 9.45 -31.58
N GLY A 267 5.17 10.44 -31.37
CA GLY A 267 5.05 11.80 -31.89
C GLY A 267 4.19 12.75 -31.06
N ILE A 268 3.84 12.39 -29.83
CA ILE A 268 3.13 13.24 -28.87
C ILE A 268 4.14 13.78 -27.86
N HIS A 269 4.37 15.10 -27.81
CA HIS A 269 5.39 15.73 -26.99
C HIS A 269 4.76 16.57 -25.85
N PRO A 270 4.36 15.98 -24.72
CA PRO A 270 3.67 16.71 -23.66
C PRO A 270 4.59 17.62 -22.85
N LEU A 271 4.04 18.75 -22.37
CA LEU A 271 4.65 19.52 -21.28
C LEU A 271 4.29 18.84 -19.95
N THR A 272 5.28 18.66 -19.06
CA THR A 272 5.03 18.12 -17.71
C THR A 272 5.05 19.25 -16.67
N ILE A 273 4.05 19.29 -15.80
CA ILE A 273 3.91 20.24 -14.70
C ILE A 273 3.69 19.45 -13.41
N SER A 274 4.57 19.63 -12.42
CA SER A 274 4.33 19.11 -11.07
C SER A 274 3.39 20.06 -10.30
N ILE A 275 2.32 19.53 -9.76
CA ILE A 275 1.38 20.26 -8.89
C ILE A 275 2.07 20.71 -7.60
N ASP A 276 3.09 19.98 -7.17
CA ASP A 276 3.87 20.31 -5.97
C ASP A 276 4.59 21.68 -6.09
N ASN A 277 4.79 22.20 -7.29
CA ASN A 277 5.31 23.55 -7.51
C ASN A 277 4.33 24.67 -7.12
N TYR A 278 3.07 24.34 -6.87
CA TYR A 278 2.02 25.28 -6.50
C TYR A 278 1.72 25.33 -5.01
N TYR A 279 2.52 24.65 -4.14
CA TYR A 279 2.35 24.75 -2.70
C TYR A 279 2.41 26.21 -2.23
N LEU A 280 1.52 26.56 -1.32
CA LEU A 280 1.56 27.79 -0.54
C LEU A 280 2.69 27.70 0.51
N HIS A 281 3.08 28.85 1.05
CA HIS A 281 3.97 28.82 2.19
C HIS A 281 3.27 28.12 3.38
N PRO A 282 3.95 27.28 4.18
CA PRO A 282 3.33 26.52 5.29
C PRO A 282 2.55 27.36 6.32
N ALA A 283 2.87 28.67 6.43
CA ALA A 283 2.11 29.59 7.28
C ALA A 283 0.70 29.91 6.72
N GLU A 284 0.49 29.74 5.41
CA GLU A 284 -0.76 29.99 4.71
C GLU A 284 -1.59 28.71 4.52
N ALA A 285 -0.95 27.53 4.72
CA ALA A 285 -1.61 26.24 4.60
C ALA A 285 -2.69 26.05 5.71
N PRO A 286 -3.78 25.33 5.41
CA PRO A 286 -4.76 24.93 6.42
C PRO A 286 -4.09 24.22 7.61
N ARG A 287 -4.73 24.25 8.76
CA ARG A 287 -4.25 23.58 9.98
C ARG A 287 -4.96 22.26 10.19
N ASP A 288 -4.21 21.25 10.65
CA ASP A 288 -4.76 19.97 11.07
C ASP A 288 -5.36 20.07 12.51
N GLU A 289 -5.91 18.97 13.01
CA GLU A 289 -6.49 18.85 14.35
C GLU A 289 -5.48 19.10 15.49
N HIS A 290 -4.18 19.14 15.19
CA HIS A 290 -3.09 19.42 16.13
C HIS A 290 -2.47 20.80 15.93
N ASP A 291 -3.17 21.70 15.20
CA ASP A 291 -2.70 23.05 14.85
C ASP A 291 -1.37 23.08 14.07
N LYS A 292 -1.06 21.98 13.34
CA LYS A 292 0.09 21.92 12.44
C LYS A 292 -0.36 22.19 11.00
N PRO A 293 0.52 22.73 10.11
CA PRO A 293 0.19 22.87 8.69
C PRO A 293 -0.17 21.52 8.07
N ASP A 294 -1.37 21.42 7.50
CA ASP A 294 -1.83 20.23 6.78
C ASP A 294 -1.43 20.31 5.29
N LEU A 295 -0.24 19.86 4.98
CA LEU A 295 0.30 19.88 3.62
C LEU A 295 -0.36 18.83 2.69
N GLU A 296 -1.16 17.93 3.24
CA GLU A 296 -1.93 16.97 2.45
C GLU A 296 -3.31 17.55 2.03
N HIS A 297 -3.72 18.69 2.60
CA HIS A 297 -4.96 19.36 2.25
C HIS A 297 -4.87 20.03 0.88
N ILE A 298 -5.93 19.95 0.05
CA ILE A 298 -5.90 20.52 -1.30
C ILE A 298 -5.70 22.03 -1.30
N GLU A 299 -6.23 22.76 -0.31
CA GLU A 299 -6.04 24.21 -0.14
C GLU A 299 -4.62 24.61 0.33
N SER A 300 -3.73 23.65 0.53
CA SER A 300 -2.31 23.91 0.66
C SER A 300 -1.65 24.27 -0.68
N LEU A 301 -2.40 24.11 -1.77
CA LEU A 301 -2.03 24.50 -3.12
C LEU A 301 -2.70 25.81 -3.53
N ASP A 302 -2.02 26.60 -4.32
CA ASP A 302 -2.57 27.78 -5.00
C ASP A 302 -3.41 27.34 -6.21
N ILE A 303 -4.64 26.89 -5.90
CA ILE A 303 -5.58 26.33 -6.89
C ILE A 303 -5.94 27.35 -7.97
N GLU A 304 -6.05 28.63 -7.60
CA GLU A 304 -6.40 29.69 -8.53
C GLU A 304 -5.27 29.95 -9.53
N LEU A 305 -4.05 30.12 -9.04
CA LEU A 305 -2.87 30.26 -9.90
C LEU A 305 -2.71 29.06 -10.84
N PHE A 306 -2.91 27.83 -10.31
CA PHE A 306 -2.82 26.61 -11.09
C PHE A 306 -3.82 26.58 -12.25
N ASN A 307 -5.11 26.86 -11.95
CA ASN A 307 -6.16 26.89 -12.98
C ASN A 307 -5.96 28.00 -14.00
N ASN A 308 -5.48 29.19 -13.59
CA ASN A 308 -5.19 30.28 -14.50
C ASN A 308 -4.03 29.92 -15.45
N ASN A 309 -2.94 29.36 -14.91
CA ASN A 309 -1.82 28.91 -15.72
C ASN A 309 -2.21 27.81 -16.71
N LEU A 310 -3.04 26.84 -16.25
CA LEU A 310 -3.52 25.76 -17.10
C LEU A 310 -4.39 26.27 -18.25
N LEU A 311 -5.31 27.19 -17.96
CA LEU A 311 -6.19 27.81 -18.96
C LEU A 311 -5.39 28.60 -19.99
N ASP A 312 -4.43 29.42 -19.54
CA ASP A 312 -3.58 30.23 -20.41
C ASP A 312 -2.71 29.34 -21.34
N LEU A 313 -2.11 28.28 -20.81
CA LEU A 313 -1.33 27.32 -21.61
C LEU A 313 -2.16 26.64 -22.70
N VAL A 314 -3.37 26.17 -22.35
CA VAL A 314 -4.27 25.52 -23.32
C VAL A 314 -4.75 26.49 -24.40
N ASN A 315 -4.87 27.78 -24.07
CA ASN A 315 -5.20 28.84 -25.02
C ASN A 315 -3.99 29.38 -25.80
N GLY A 316 -2.79 28.80 -25.60
CA GLY A 316 -1.56 29.22 -26.28
C GLY A 316 -0.99 30.57 -25.82
N VAL A 317 -1.36 31.00 -24.61
CA VAL A 317 -0.77 32.17 -23.94
C VAL A 317 0.55 31.77 -23.29
N ALA A 318 1.54 32.63 -23.31
CA ALA A 318 2.82 32.39 -22.65
C ALA A 318 2.68 32.57 -21.13
N VAL A 319 3.10 31.57 -20.37
CA VAL A 319 2.95 31.52 -18.91
C VAL A 319 4.30 31.32 -18.22
N ARG A 320 4.54 32.07 -17.15
CA ARG A 320 5.63 31.79 -16.22
C ARG A 320 5.17 30.79 -15.16
N LEU A 321 5.72 29.57 -15.21
CA LEU A 321 5.35 28.54 -14.24
C LEU A 321 6.15 28.71 -12.94
N PRO A 322 5.53 28.43 -11.77
CA PRO A 322 6.25 28.44 -10.50
C PRO A 322 7.16 27.21 -10.38
N MET A 323 8.18 27.33 -9.54
CA MET A 323 9.01 26.25 -9.04
C MET A 323 9.13 26.41 -7.53
N PHE A 324 8.71 25.39 -6.77
CA PHE A 324 8.72 25.43 -5.31
C PHE A 324 9.97 24.76 -4.76
N ASP A 325 10.71 25.47 -3.92
CA ASP A 325 11.86 24.92 -3.20
C ASP A 325 11.41 24.47 -1.79
N PHE A 326 11.38 23.17 -1.56
CA PHE A 326 10.99 22.57 -0.29
C PHE A 326 11.95 22.87 0.87
N LYS A 327 13.20 23.25 0.61
CA LYS A 327 14.17 23.62 1.65
C LYS A 327 13.93 25.03 2.14
N THR A 328 13.79 25.97 1.20
CA THR A 328 13.55 27.39 1.51
C THR A 328 12.09 27.72 1.71
N LYS A 329 11.16 26.80 1.29
CA LYS A 329 9.71 27.00 1.30
C LYS A 329 9.24 28.20 0.49
N ALA A 330 9.95 28.52 -0.57
CA ALA A 330 9.72 29.69 -1.42
C ALA A 330 9.47 29.25 -2.85
N ARG A 331 8.68 30.07 -3.57
CA ARG A 331 8.45 29.92 -5.03
C ARG A 331 9.44 30.80 -5.80
N THR A 332 9.98 30.23 -6.86
CA THR A 332 10.66 30.92 -7.96
C THR A 332 9.86 30.75 -9.25
N TRP A 333 10.27 31.40 -10.32
CA TRP A 333 9.53 31.39 -11.59
C TRP A 333 10.49 31.06 -12.73
N ILE A 334 10.08 30.12 -13.59
CA ILE A 334 10.84 29.79 -14.77
C ILE A 334 10.56 30.78 -15.90
N GLU A 335 11.39 30.74 -16.99
CA GLU A 335 11.14 31.53 -18.21
C GLU A 335 9.76 31.17 -18.81
N PRO A 336 9.10 32.15 -19.50
CA PRO A 336 7.76 31.92 -20.05
C PRO A 336 7.75 30.76 -21.03
N VAL A 337 6.80 29.83 -20.81
CA VAL A 337 6.51 28.68 -21.67
C VAL A 337 5.25 28.98 -22.46
N LYS A 338 5.27 28.70 -23.77
CA LYS A 338 4.11 28.78 -24.65
C LYS A 338 3.89 27.46 -25.35
N LEU A 339 2.66 26.96 -25.36
CA LEU A 339 2.28 25.73 -26.06
C LEU A 339 1.50 26.03 -27.33
N ASP A 340 1.58 25.16 -28.31
CA ASP A 340 0.59 25.13 -29.38
C ASP A 340 -0.72 24.46 -28.88
N SER A 341 -1.82 24.71 -29.58
CA SER A 341 -3.14 24.22 -29.20
C SER A 341 -3.31 22.70 -29.22
N LYS A 342 -2.33 21.94 -29.72
CA LYS A 342 -2.37 20.48 -29.83
C LYS A 342 -1.46 19.77 -28.81
N THR A 343 -0.52 20.52 -28.22
CA THR A 343 0.41 19.95 -27.24
C THR A 343 -0.35 19.59 -25.95
N PRO A 344 -0.41 18.30 -25.54
CA PRO A 344 -1.02 17.93 -24.28
C PRO A 344 -0.13 18.33 -23.10
N ILE A 345 -0.75 18.48 -21.93
CA ILE A 345 -0.09 18.77 -20.66
C ILE A 345 -0.21 17.54 -19.77
N ILE A 346 0.89 17.08 -19.20
CA ILE A 346 0.90 16.12 -18.10
C ILE A 346 0.96 16.91 -16.79
N ILE A 347 -0.01 16.71 -15.91
CA ILE A 347 0.06 17.17 -14.52
C ILE A 347 0.24 15.98 -13.58
N GLU A 348 1.15 16.09 -12.61
CA GLU A 348 1.35 15.05 -11.63
C GLU A 348 1.35 15.62 -10.20
N GLY A 349 0.74 14.89 -9.27
CA GLY A 349 0.67 15.24 -7.86
C GLY A 349 -0.43 14.46 -7.15
N ILE A 350 -0.46 14.54 -5.81
CA ILE A 350 -1.43 13.77 -5.01
C ILE A 350 -2.89 14.18 -5.32
N HIS A 351 -3.12 15.42 -5.74
CA HIS A 351 -4.44 15.98 -6.02
C HIS A 351 -4.82 16.03 -7.51
N ALA A 352 -4.01 15.47 -8.42
CA ALA A 352 -4.24 15.64 -9.86
C ALA A 352 -5.59 15.12 -10.37
N LEU A 353 -6.24 14.17 -9.66
CA LEU A 353 -7.57 13.66 -10.00
C LEU A 353 -8.72 14.47 -9.39
N ASN A 354 -8.44 15.43 -8.51
CA ASN A 354 -9.44 16.28 -7.92
C ASN A 354 -9.94 17.34 -8.94
N ASP A 355 -11.24 17.36 -9.18
CA ASP A 355 -11.86 18.23 -10.20
C ASP A 355 -11.68 19.73 -9.91
N GLN A 356 -11.39 20.13 -8.68
CA GLN A 356 -11.08 21.52 -8.35
C GLN A 356 -9.81 22.04 -9.06
N LEU A 357 -8.82 21.17 -9.28
CA LEU A 357 -7.59 21.52 -10.01
C LEU A 357 -7.74 21.53 -11.53
N THR A 358 -8.77 20.91 -12.05
CA THR A 358 -8.95 20.78 -13.51
C THR A 358 -10.27 21.38 -13.99
N ARG A 359 -10.95 22.19 -13.16
CA ARG A 359 -12.28 22.74 -13.42
C ARG A 359 -12.39 23.62 -14.69
N VAL A 360 -11.27 24.16 -15.16
CA VAL A 360 -11.19 24.99 -16.35
C VAL A 360 -11.10 24.19 -17.65
N ILE A 361 -10.94 22.87 -17.57
CA ILE A 361 -10.84 21.95 -18.72
C ILE A 361 -12.04 21.01 -18.71
N TYR A 362 -12.73 20.89 -19.84
CA TYR A 362 -13.84 19.92 -19.96
C TYR A 362 -13.35 18.49 -19.77
N ARG A 363 -14.14 17.69 -19.04
CA ARG A 363 -13.79 16.28 -18.68
C ARG A 363 -13.36 15.44 -19.88
N ASP A 364 -13.99 15.64 -21.03
CA ASP A 364 -13.69 14.90 -22.27
C ASP A 364 -12.29 15.15 -22.84
N TYR A 365 -11.62 16.21 -22.43
CA TYR A 365 -10.25 16.53 -22.84
C TYR A 365 -9.22 16.08 -21.80
N ILE A 366 -9.66 15.44 -20.70
CA ILE A 366 -8.80 15.00 -19.60
C ILE A 366 -8.70 13.48 -19.62
N TYR A 367 -7.48 12.96 -19.54
CA TYR A 367 -7.20 11.55 -19.29
C TYR A 367 -6.64 11.39 -17.88
N LYS A 368 -7.37 10.71 -17.02
CA LYS A 368 -7.07 10.57 -15.58
C LYS A 368 -6.40 9.23 -15.30
N ILE A 369 -5.21 9.24 -14.70
CA ILE A 369 -4.45 8.06 -14.32
C ILE A 369 -4.25 8.07 -12.80
N TYR A 370 -4.67 6.99 -12.15
CA TYR A 370 -4.32 6.73 -10.76
C TYR A 370 -3.16 5.73 -10.70
N ILE A 371 -2.13 6.01 -9.88
CA ILE A 371 -0.96 5.14 -9.73
C ILE A 371 -0.72 4.77 -8.27
N SER A 372 -0.64 3.47 -7.97
CA SER A 372 -0.27 2.95 -6.64
C SER A 372 0.26 1.52 -6.73
N PRO A 373 1.11 1.06 -5.79
CA PRO A 373 1.48 -0.35 -5.75
C PRO A 373 0.34 -1.19 -5.14
N PHE A 374 -0.14 -2.18 -5.87
CA PHE A 374 -1.22 -3.09 -5.48
C PHE A 374 -0.71 -4.53 -5.36
N ALA A 375 0.35 -4.74 -4.55
CA ALA A 375 0.95 -6.05 -4.38
C ALA A 375 -0.03 -7.07 -3.78
N GLN A 376 -0.12 -8.24 -4.39
CA GLN A 376 -0.92 -9.37 -3.93
C GLN A 376 -0.01 -10.54 -3.50
N ILE A 377 0.94 -10.22 -2.62
CA ILE A 377 1.88 -11.18 -2.04
C ILE A 377 1.46 -11.45 -0.60
N ASN A 378 1.53 -12.71 -0.20
CA ASN A 378 1.20 -13.13 1.15
C ASN A 378 2.42 -13.76 1.87
N ILE A 379 2.44 -13.69 3.19
CA ILE A 379 3.35 -14.50 4.03
C ILE A 379 2.87 -15.96 4.01
N ASP A 380 1.58 -16.16 4.23
CA ASP A 380 0.83 -17.41 4.11
C ASP A 380 -0.62 -17.09 3.72
N ASN A 381 -1.47 -18.07 3.45
CA ASN A 381 -2.83 -17.87 2.95
C ASN A 381 -3.68 -16.91 3.78
N ILE A 382 -3.43 -16.80 5.08
CA ILE A 382 -4.23 -15.95 5.97
C ILE A 382 -3.49 -14.69 6.45
N SER A 383 -2.28 -14.48 5.98
CA SER A 383 -1.42 -13.36 6.38
C SER A 383 -0.97 -12.54 5.17
N PRO A 384 -1.85 -11.70 4.58
CA PRO A 384 -1.46 -10.80 3.50
C PRO A 384 -0.46 -9.77 4.00
N ILE A 385 0.42 -9.31 3.11
CA ILE A 385 1.26 -8.15 3.40
C ILE A 385 0.42 -6.87 3.36
N ASN A 386 0.88 -5.84 4.06
CA ASN A 386 0.17 -4.58 4.06
C ASN A 386 0.68 -3.69 2.93
N LEU A 387 -0.21 -3.26 2.02
CA LEU A 387 0.11 -2.38 0.89
C LEU A 387 0.80 -1.08 1.32
N THR A 388 0.45 -0.56 2.49
CA THR A 388 1.05 0.66 3.00
C THR A 388 2.51 0.47 3.41
N ASP A 389 2.94 -0.74 3.76
CA ASP A 389 4.32 -1.01 4.14
C ASP A 389 5.27 -0.89 2.94
N ILE A 390 4.83 -1.22 1.72
CA ILE A 390 5.62 -1.00 0.49
C ILE A 390 5.97 0.47 0.36
N ARG A 391 4.96 1.35 0.38
CA ARG A 391 5.16 2.78 0.20
C ARG A 391 5.92 3.42 1.36
N LEU A 392 5.70 2.93 2.58
CA LEU A 392 6.46 3.37 3.74
C LEU A 392 7.96 3.06 3.58
N LEU A 393 8.30 1.85 3.16
CA LEU A 393 9.68 1.44 2.91
C LEU A 393 10.31 2.23 1.75
N ARG A 394 9.58 2.39 0.63
CA ARG A 394 10.00 3.26 -0.48
C ARG A 394 10.28 4.68 0.03
N ARG A 395 9.39 5.25 0.85
CA ARG A 395 9.54 6.59 1.40
C ARG A 395 10.76 6.71 2.34
N ILE A 396 10.94 5.76 3.27
CA ILE A 396 12.08 5.75 4.18
C ILE A 396 13.40 5.76 3.39
N VAL A 397 13.53 4.87 2.41
CA VAL A 397 14.74 4.77 1.59
C VAL A 397 14.98 6.03 0.78
N ARG A 398 13.94 6.56 0.11
CA ARG A 398 14.04 7.80 -0.69
C ARG A 398 14.39 9.01 0.18
N ASP A 399 13.66 9.21 1.26
CA ASP A 399 13.77 10.41 2.09
C ASP A 399 15.15 10.46 2.77
N LEU A 400 15.71 9.30 3.16
CA LEU A 400 17.08 9.21 3.65
C LEU A 400 18.10 9.54 2.55
N ASN A 401 17.98 8.94 1.38
CA ASN A 401 18.97 9.06 0.30
C ASN A 401 18.97 10.44 -0.37
N PHE A 402 17.80 11.08 -0.53
CA PHE A 402 17.66 12.24 -1.41
C PHE A 402 17.10 13.49 -0.74
N ARG A 403 16.44 13.37 0.42
CA ARG A 403 15.79 14.49 1.11
C ARG A 403 16.44 14.86 2.44
N GLY A 404 17.45 14.10 2.86
CA GLY A 404 18.11 14.32 4.15
C GLY A 404 17.19 14.17 5.35
N THR A 405 16.10 13.40 5.22
CA THR A 405 15.13 13.17 6.29
C THR A 405 15.41 11.82 6.93
N SER A 406 15.54 11.79 8.25
CA SER A 406 15.80 10.56 8.99
C SER A 406 14.62 9.57 8.89
N PRO A 407 14.88 8.26 9.04
CA PRO A 407 13.82 7.24 9.07
C PRO A 407 12.78 7.51 10.17
N GLU A 408 13.22 7.96 11.34
CA GLU A 408 12.37 8.33 12.48
C GLU A 408 11.42 9.48 12.11
N LYS A 409 11.93 10.54 11.48
CA LYS A 409 11.11 11.66 11.03
C LYS A 409 10.11 11.24 9.94
N THR A 410 10.50 10.33 9.07
CA THR A 410 9.59 9.76 8.05
C THR A 410 8.45 8.99 8.71
N LEU A 411 8.73 8.19 9.75
CA LEU A 411 7.70 7.48 10.52
C LEU A 411 6.76 8.44 11.26
N GLU A 412 7.28 9.51 11.85
CA GLU A 412 6.48 10.57 12.51
C GLU A 412 5.46 11.19 11.53
N MET A 413 5.90 11.54 10.32
CA MET A 413 5.04 12.15 9.31
C MET A 413 4.03 11.17 8.70
N TRP A 414 4.26 9.85 8.79
CA TRP A 414 3.47 8.86 8.08
C TRP A 414 1.99 8.86 8.43
N ALA A 415 1.64 9.12 9.69
CA ALA A 415 0.25 9.19 10.14
C ALA A 415 -0.53 10.32 9.42
N SER A 416 0.08 11.51 9.26
CA SER A 416 -0.52 12.63 8.52
C SER A 416 -0.73 12.30 7.05
N VAL A 417 0.29 11.70 6.42
CA VAL A 417 0.20 11.23 5.02
C VAL A 417 -0.98 10.28 4.84
N ARG A 418 -1.14 9.31 5.75
CA ARG A 418 -2.26 8.35 5.69
C ARG A 418 -3.63 9.03 5.82
N ARG A 419 -3.79 10.00 6.72
CA ARG A 419 -5.04 10.77 6.83
C ARG A 419 -5.36 11.51 5.54
N GLY A 420 -4.36 12.17 4.95
CA GLY A 420 -4.52 12.88 3.68
C GLY A 420 -4.94 11.96 2.53
N GLU A 421 -4.39 10.75 2.46
CA GLU A 421 -4.75 9.76 1.43
C GLU A 421 -6.23 9.37 1.49
N TYR A 422 -6.75 9.04 2.69
CA TYR A 422 -8.16 8.69 2.86
C TYR A 422 -9.09 9.85 2.51
N LYS A 423 -8.73 11.07 2.90
CA LYS A 423 -9.57 12.24 2.73
C LYS A 423 -9.54 12.80 1.30
N TRP A 424 -8.38 12.80 0.66
CA TRP A 424 -8.15 13.60 -0.55
C TRP A 424 -7.79 12.79 -1.80
N ILE A 425 -7.37 11.54 -1.67
CA ILE A 425 -6.88 10.75 -2.81
C ILE A 425 -7.82 9.60 -3.13
N TYR A 426 -8.13 8.77 -2.15
CA TYR A 426 -8.94 7.56 -2.37
C TYR A 426 -10.36 7.83 -2.91
N PRO A 427 -11.08 8.91 -2.52
CA PRO A 427 -12.38 9.20 -3.08
C PRO A 427 -12.40 9.44 -4.60
N HIS A 428 -11.24 9.68 -5.21
CA HIS A 428 -11.12 9.97 -6.63
C HIS A 428 -10.61 8.79 -7.48
N ILE A 429 -10.33 7.62 -6.88
CA ILE A 429 -9.76 6.45 -7.60
C ILE A 429 -10.71 6.00 -8.71
N GLU A 430 -12.00 5.86 -8.41
CA GLU A 430 -13.02 5.40 -9.37
C GLU A 430 -13.26 6.38 -10.53
N ASN A 431 -12.80 7.64 -10.40
CA ASN A 431 -12.84 8.65 -11.47
C ASN A 431 -11.71 8.50 -12.50
N ALA A 432 -10.73 7.61 -12.25
CA ALA A 432 -9.62 7.37 -13.18
C ALA A 432 -10.10 6.67 -14.46
N ASP A 433 -9.52 7.08 -15.59
CA ASP A 433 -9.67 6.38 -16.87
C ASP A 433 -8.79 5.12 -16.92
N TYR A 434 -7.65 5.16 -16.21
CA TYR A 434 -6.72 4.03 -16.08
C TYR A 434 -6.14 3.96 -14.65
N ILE A 435 -6.04 2.75 -14.11
CA ILE A 435 -5.34 2.50 -12.84
C ILE A 435 -4.04 1.75 -13.14
N PHE A 436 -2.91 2.41 -12.92
CA PHE A 436 -1.59 1.83 -13.11
C PHE A 436 -1.10 1.17 -11.82
N ASN A 437 -0.85 -0.14 -11.88
CA ASN A 437 -0.23 -0.85 -10.77
C ASN A 437 1.30 -0.68 -10.81
N SER A 438 1.82 0.12 -9.87
CA SER A 438 3.26 0.41 -9.75
C SER A 438 4.02 -0.60 -8.89
N GLU A 439 3.39 -1.73 -8.54
CA GLU A 439 4.03 -2.81 -7.79
C GLU A 439 5.06 -3.53 -8.65
N LEU A 440 6.16 -3.89 -8.03
CA LEU A 440 7.19 -4.74 -8.56
C LEU A 440 7.39 -5.90 -7.59
N THR A 441 6.95 -7.10 -7.95
CA THR A 441 6.93 -8.29 -7.08
C THR A 441 8.29 -8.59 -6.42
N TYR A 442 9.38 -8.12 -7.02
CA TYR A 442 10.74 -8.25 -6.52
C TYR A 442 11.19 -7.15 -5.54
N GLU A 443 10.42 -6.07 -5.40
CA GLU A 443 10.91 -4.83 -4.77
C GLU A 443 11.27 -4.95 -3.29
N PHE A 444 10.56 -5.77 -2.51
CA PHE A 444 10.92 -6.00 -1.11
C PHE A 444 12.29 -6.65 -0.97
N SER A 445 12.62 -7.57 -1.89
CA SER A 445 13.91 -8.24 -1.95
C SER A 445 15.06 -7.27 -2.25
N VAL A 446 14.81 -6.25 -3.06
CA VAL A 446 15.78 -5.18 -3.34
C VAL A 446 15.81 -4.15 -2.20
N LEU A 447 14.65 -3.66 -1.76
CA LEU A 447 14.55 -2.64 -0.71
C LEU A 447 15.10 -3.10 0.64
N LYS A 448 15.09 -4.41 0.91
CA LYS A 448 15.56 -4.99 2.18
C LYS A 448 16.93 -4.46 2.61
N LYS A 449 17.91 -4.44 1.70
CA LYS A 449 19.26 -4.00 1.99
C LYS A 449 19.31 -2.53 2.44
N PHE A 450 18.62 -1.66 1.73
CA PHE A 450 18.56 -0.23 2.03
C PHE A 450 17.73 0.09 3.26
N ALA A 451 16.56 -0.56 3.39
CA ALA A 451 15.61 -0.25 4.46
C ALA A 451 16.04 -0.80 5.82
N VAL A 452 16.67 -2.00 5.87
CA VAL A 452 17.11 -2.58 7.14
C VAL A 452 18.22 -1.75 7.76
N ASP A 453 19.19 -1.28 6.97
CA ASP A 453 20.25 -0.40 7.45
C ASP A 453 19.67 0.90 8.01
N ALA A 454 18.79 1.57 7.25
CA ALA A 454 18.12 2.79 7.68
C ALA A 454 17.28 2.62 8.96
N LEU A 455 16.55 1.52 9.09
CA LEU A 455 15.68 1.26 10.24
C LEU A 455 16.44 0.85 11.50
N ASN A 456 17.64 0.27 11.38
CA ASN A 456 18.51 -0.08 12.52
C ASN A 456 19.08 1.16 13.24
N ASP A 457 19.09 2.33 12.58
CA ASP A 457 19.55 3.59 13.18
C ASP A 457 18.55 4.16 14.21
N ILE A 458 17.33 3.63 14.26
CA ILE A 458 16.30 4.10 15.23
C ILE A 458 16.60 3.53 16.62
N SER A 459 16.80 4.44 17.58
CA SER A 459 17.10 4.11 18.98
C SER A 459 16.01 3.23 19.62
N PRO A 460 16.39 2.24 20.49
CA PRO A 460 15.43 1.48 21.29
C PRO A 460 14.54 2.33 22.23
N GLU A 461 14.97 3.55 22.59
CA GLU A 461 14.20 4.49 23.40
C GLU A 461 13.19 5.31 22.57
N SER A 462 13.26 5.26 21.24
CA SER A 462 12.34 5.97 20.37
C SER A 462 10.92 5.37 20.42
N GLU A 463 9.90 6.20 20.38
CA GLU A 463 8.50 5.80 20.23
C GLU A 463 8.26 4.99 18.94
N PHE A 464 9.07 5.22 17.89
CA PHE A 464 9.01 4.53 16.61
C PHE A 464 9.77 3.19 16.57
N PHE A 465 10.48 2.83 17.64
CA PHE A 465 11.25 1.57 17.67
C PHE A 465 10.39 0.32 17.42
N VAL A 466 9.19 0.27 17.98
CA VAL A 466 8.28 -0.89 17.77
C VAL A 466 7.93 -1.04 16.30
N GLN A 467 7.61 0.06 15.63
CA GLN A 467 7.26 0.07 14.21
C GLN A 467 8.47 -0.29 13.33
N SER A 468 9.64 0.31 13.62
CA SER A 468 10.89 -0.02 12.93
C SER A 468 11.22 -1.51 13.04
N ASN A 469 11.24 -2.05 14.26
CA ASN A 469 11.54 -3.46 14.51
C ASN A 469 10.54 -4.41 13.82
N ARG A 470 9.26 -4.02 13.70
CA ARG A 470 8.26 -4.75 12.94
C ARG A 470 8.62 -4.82 11.45
N LEU A 471 9.00 -3.70 10.85
CA LEU A 471 9.41 -3.63 9.44
C LEU A 471 10.68 -4.45 9.18
N ILE A 472 11.68 -4.36 10.08
CA ILE A 472 12.90 -5.20 10.00
C ILE A 472 12.54 -6.69 10.06
N LYS A 473 11.67 -7.10 11.01
CA LYS A 473 11.22 -8.49 11.12
C LYS A 473 10.44 -8.96 9.89
N PHE A 474 9.66 -8.08 9.27
CA PHE A 474 8.98 -8.38 8.02
C PHE A 474 9.97 -8.59 6.87
N LEU A 475 10.93 -7.69 6.71
CA LEU A 475 11.96 -7.81 5.67
C LEU A 475 12.86 -9.04 5.81
N LYS A 476 12.97 -9.62 7.01
CA LYS A 476 13.71 -10.90 7.23
C LYS A 476 13.10 -12.09 6.48
N TYR A 477 11.83 -12.02 6.06
CA TYR A 477 11.22 -13.11 5.27
C TYR A 477 11.72 -13.18 3.84
N PHE A 478 12.28 -12.11 3.30
CA PHE A 478 12.71 -12.01 1.91
C PHE A 478 14.20 -12.32 1.76
N ASP A 479 14.58 -13.04 0.73
CA ASP A 479 15.96 -13.11 0.28
C ASP A 479 16.31 -11.86 -0.54
N VAL A 480 17.60 -11.54 -0.62
CA VAL A 480 18.07 -10.32 -1.28
C VAL A 480 18.13 -10.51 -2.79
N ILE A 481 17.67 -9.52 -3.53
CA ILE A 481 17.97 -9.31 -4.95
C ILE A 481 18.88 -8.10 -5.06
N GLU A 482 20.00 -8.23 -5.79
CA GLU A 482 20.97 -7.17 -5.96
C GLU A 482 20.40 -6.04 -6.86
N ALA A 483 20.65 -4.79 -6.45
CA ALA A 483 20.13 -3.60 -7.13
C ALA A 483 20.62 -3.49 -8.59
N GLU A 484 21.75 -4.11 -8.95
CA GLU A 484 22.31 -4.13 -10.30
C GLU A 484 21.40 -4.81 -11.33
N TYR A 485 20.46 -5.67 -10.90
CA TYR A 485 19.47 -6.25 -11.80
C TYR A 485 18.34 -5.28 -12.17
N VAL A 486 18.14 -4.24 -11.36
CA VAL A 486 17.07 -3.25 -11.57
C VAL A 486 17.47 -2.30 -12.71
N PRO A 487 16.69 -2.18 -13.79
CA PRO A 487 16.99 -1.24 -14.88
C PRO A 487 17.04 0.21 -14.41
N HIS A 488 17.88 1.04 -15.04
CA HIS A 488 18.04 2.46 -14.68
C HIS A 488 16.80 3.32 -14.94
N ASN A 489 15.88 2.87 -15.80
CA ASN A 489 14.58 3.50 -16.05
C ASN A 489 13.45 2.90 -15.21
N SER A 490 13.74 1.95 -14.32
CA SER A 490 12.76 1.36 -13.40
C SER A 490 12.21 2.41 -12.44
N LEU A 491 10.91 2.27 -12.12
CA LEU A 491 10.26 3.07 -11.09
C LEU A 491 10.93 2.93 -9.72
N LEU A 492 11.49 1.75 -9.42
CA LEU A 492 12.17 1.49 -8.15
C LEU A 492 13.41 2.39 -7.97
N ARG A 493 14.04 2.82 -9.06
CA ARG A 493 15.23 3.70 -9.03
C ARG A 493 14.96 5.09 -8.43
N GLU A 494 13.72 5.56 -8.44
CA GLU A 494 13.31 6.77 -7.71
C GLU A 494 13.66 6.70 -6.21
N PHE A 495 13.66 5.50 -5.65
CA PHE A 495 13.85 5.28 -4.23
C PHE A 495 15.28 4.84 -3.87
N ILE A 496 15.84 3.92 -4.67
CA ILE A 496 17.17 3.34 -4.39
C ILE A 496 18.32 4.05 -5.09
N GLY A 497 18.04 4.98 -6.00
CA GLY A 497 19.03 5.73 -6.76
C GLY A 497 19.47 5.08 -8.08
N GLY A 498 20.27 5.83 -8.84
CA GLY A 498 20.76 5.39 -10.15
C GLY A 498 19.71 5.46 -11.25
N SER A 499 18.70 6.34 -11.09
CA SER A 499 17.70 6.64 -12.14
C SER A 499 18.35 7.41 -13.30
N ILE A 500 17.85 7.17 -14.54
CA ILE A 500 18.15 8.04 -15.68
C ILE A 500 17.36 9.36 -15.65
N PHE A 501 16.36 9.44 -14.78
CA PHE A 501 15.55 10.64 -14.60
C PHE A 501 16.11 11.48 -13.45
N GLU A 502 16.16 12.79 -13.63
CA GLU A 502 16.45 13.74 -12.54
C GLU A 502 15.23 13.83 -11.59
N HIS A 503 15.50 13.85 -10.29
CA HIS A 503 14.48 13.89 -9.23
C HIS A 503 14.67 15.08 -8.31
#